data_2e42d58884d27e65eb4c22a8d5a0fb81
#
_entry.id   2e42d58884d27e65eb4c22a8d5a0fb81
#
_cell.length_a   1.000
_cell.length_b   1.000
_cell.length_c   1.000
_cell.angle_alpha   90.00
_cell.angle_beta   90.00
_cell.angle_gamma   90.00
#
_symmetry.space_group_name_H-M   'P 1'
#
loop_
_entity.id
_entity.type
_entity.pdbx_description
1 polymer ?
#
loop_
_entity_poly.entity_id
_entity_poly.type
_entity_poly.pdbx_seq_one_letter_code
_entity_poly.pdbx_strand_id
1 'polypeptide(L)'
;VETARFDGKPVLFTRVDDGIHKPEELIKKIVHGEVPVYHAEGGAQAAEDASGKDSFGRTLYKNLMNGVSHMLPFVVGGGIMIALAFLLDDYTIDPSNFGMNTPVAAFFKTVGSAAFGYMLPILSAFIAMSIADRPGLAVGFVGGVLAMNGTNFAGIAAGETTGVSGGFLAALLAGFAAGYIVELLKKITEKLPASLNGIRPMLIYPLGGILIVGAVMCGINPVMGMINTAVTDWLNAMGGTSKVLLGAIVAGMMSIDMGGPFNKAAYVFGTAALASGNYEVMAAVMVGGMVPPIAIALSTTFCPKKWTADERRNGIVNYVMGLCFVTEGAIPYAAADPLRVLPSCVIGAALSGALSMTFGCALRAPHGGIFVFPVVDHAVMYCVALAIGSVVGAVILSLLKKNRTEE
;
A
#
# COMPACT_ATOMS: atom_id res chain seq x y z
N VAL A 1 7.01 -7.45 19.54
CA VAL A 1 8.01 -8.32 20.19
C VAL A 1 7.43 -8.74 21.54
N GLU A 2 7.44 -10.03 21.85
CA GLU A 2 7.04 -10.53 23.18
C GLU A 2 8.08 -10.09 24.22
N THR A 3 7.82 -8.96 24.85
CA THR A 3 8.74 -8.33 25.80
C THR A 3 8.93 -9.16 27.07
N ALA A 4 7.97 -9.99 27.44
CA ALA A 4 8.07 -10.92 28.58
C ALA A 4 9.29 -11.87 28.51
N ARG A 5 9.84 -12.14 27.32
CA ARG A 5 11.07 -12.96 27.13
C ARG A 5 12.34 -12.29 27.64
N PHE A 6 12.29 -11.01 27.93
CA PHE A 6 13.43 -10.21 28.40
C PHE A 6 13.36 -9.89 29.90
N ASP A 7 12.40 -10.47 30.62
CA ASP A 7 12.27 -10.27 32.07
C ASP A 7 13.58 -10.69 32.78
N GLY A 8 14.04 -9.83 33.68
CA GLY A 8 15.31 -10.00 34.40
C GLY A 8 16.57 -9.75 33.58
N LYS A 9 16.47 -9.27 32.33
CA LYS A 9 17.64 -8.93 31.48
C LYS A 9 17.81 -7.42 31.34
N PRO A 10 19.05 -6.92 31.18
CA PRO A 10 19.25 -5.51 30.85
C PRO A 10 18.72 -5.23 29.44
N VAL A 11 17.75 -4.31 29.32
CA VAL A 11 17.09 -3.95 28.06
C VAL A 11 17.09 -2.44 27.90
N LEU A 12 17.66 -1.97 26.80
CA LEU A 12 17.64 -0.56 26.41
C LEU A 12 16.52 -0.32 25.40
N PHE A 13 15.47 0.40 25.82
CA PHE A 13 14.43 0.90 24.91
C PHE A 13 14.89 2.19 24.28
N THR A 14 14.92 2.24 22.95
CA THR A 14 15.35 3.43 22.21
C THR A 14 14.52 3.59 20.93
N ARG A 15 14.50 4.79 20.36
CA ARG A 15 13.89 5.05 19.07
C ARG A 15 14.76 4.46 17.96
N VAL A 16 14.14 4.03 16.87
CA VAL A 16 14.86 3.53 15.68
C VAL A 16 15.81 4.60 15.14
N ASP A 17 15.41 5.87 15.21
CA ASP A 17 16.17 7.04 14.80
C ASP A 17 17.49 7.19 15.60
N ASP A 18 17.45 7.00 16.92
CA ASP A 18 18.62 7.00 17.77
C ASP A 18 19.55 5.80 17.47
N GLY A 19 18.96 4.65 17.10
CA GLY A 19 19.69 3.46 16.66
C GLY A 19 20.49 3.70 15.38
N ILE A 20 19.96 4.51 14.48
CA ILE A 20 20.59 4.85 13.20
C ILE A 20 21.65 5.95 13.37
N HIS A 21 21.34 6.99 14.14
CA HIS A 21 22.18 8.19 14.21
C HIS A 21 23.19 8.20 15.36
N LYS A 22 22.98 7.37 16.42
CA LYS A 22 23.83 7.31 17.62
C LYS A 22 24.19 5.88 18.06
N PRO A 23 24.56 4.97 17.13
CA PRO A 23 24.79 3.56 17.48
C PRO A 23 25.94 3.39 18.49
N GLU A 24 27.00 4.18 18.36
CA GLU A 24 28.15 4.09 19.27
C GLU A 24 27.82 4.48 20.72
N GLU A 25 26.98 5.50 20.91
CA GLU A 25 26.52 5.95 22.22
C GLU A 25 25.66 4.89 22.90
N LEU A 26 24.77 4.24 22.14
CA LEU A 26 23.91 3.17 22.63
C LEU A 26 24.72 1.92 23.02
N ILE A 27 25.70 1.56 22.21
CA ILE A 27 26.62 0.43 22.50
C ILE A 27 27.44 0.73 23.74
N LYS A 28 27.98 1.94 23.90
CA LYS A 28 28.73 2.35 25.10
C LYS A 28 27.87 2.19 26.36
N LYS A 29 26.61 2.63 26.36
CA LYS A 29 25.68 2.46 27.50
C LYS A 29 25.47 0.98 27.87
N ILE A 30 25.38 0.11 26.86
CA ILE A 30 25.20 -1.34 27.08
C ILE A 30 26.49 -1.94 27.69
N VAL A 31 27.66 -1.59 27.15
CA VAL A 31 28.97 -2.11 27.60
C VAL A 31 29.33 -1.63 29.00
N HIS A 32 28.95 -0.42 29.36
CA HIS A 32 29.21 0.15 30.70
C HIS A 32 28.17 -0.30 31.75
N GLY A 33 27.18 -1.12 31.38
CA GLY A 33 26.16 -1.61 32.32
C GLY A 33 25.18 -0.54 32.78
N GLU A 34 25.04 0.58 32.05
CA GLU A 34 24.12 1.67 32.35
C GLU A 34 22.69 1.41 31.85
N VAL A 35 22.36 0.15 31.63
CA VAL A 35 21.07 -0.27 31.09
C VAL A 35 20.24 -0.89 32.20
N PRO A 36 19.00 -0.40 32.46
CA PRO A 36 18.14 -0.94 33.51
C PRO A 36 17.72 -2.38 33.21
N VAL A 37 17.62 -3.18 34.27
CA VAL A 37 17.05 -4.53 34.17
C VAL A 37 15.55 -4.41 33.93
N TYR A 38 15.08 -5.07 32.88
CA TYR A 38 13.67 -5.06 32.49
C TYR A 38 12.87 -6.01 33.42
N HIS A 39 11.79 -5.49 33.97
CA HIS A 39 10.81 -6.28 34.72
C HIS A 39 9.46 -6.18 34.03
N ALA A 40 8.84 -7.34 33.70
CA ALA A 40 7.61 -7.41 32.91
C ALA A 40 6.42 -6.66 33.54
N GLU A 41 6.39 -6.52 34.87
CA GLU A 41 5.34 -5.76 35.59
C GLU A 41 5.52 -4.23 35.53
N GLY A 42 6.72 -3.74 35.22
CA GLY A 42 7.01 -2.29 35.11
C GLY A 42 7.31 -1.82 33.69
N GLY A 43 7.49 -2.73 32.75
CA GLY A 43 7.98 -2.44 31.41
C GLY A 43 6.99 -1.76 30.47
N ALA A 44 5.71 -1.84 30.76
CA ALA A 44 4.67 -1.14 29.98
C ALA A 44 4.84 0.39 30.11
N GLN A 45 5.14 0.89 31.30
CA GLN A 45 5.35 2.32 31.55
C GLN A 45 6.64 2.87 30.95
N ALA A 46 7.73 2.11 30.97
CA ALA A 46 9.02 2.54 30.38
C ALA A 46 8.97 2.53 28.82
N ALA A 47 8.17 1.67 28.22
CA ALA A 47 7.94 1.67 26.79
C ALA A 47 7.02 2.82 26.33
N GLU A 48 6.06 3.25 27.19
CA GLU A 48 5.20 4.41 26.94
C GLU A 48 5.96 5.74 27.08
N ASP A 49 6.89 5.85 28.04
CA ASP A 49 7.65 7.07 28.26
C ASP A 49 8.75 7.28 27.18
N ALA A 50 9.26 6.21 26.55
CA ALA A 50 10.19 6.30 25.42
C ALA A 50 9.50 6.63 24.09
N SER A 51 8.21 6.31 23.94
CA SER A 51 7.37 6.74 22.84
C SER A 51 6.60 7.98 23.28
N GLY A 52 7.18 9.17 23.11
CA GLY A 52 6.39 10.42 23.27
C GLY A 52 5.06 10.30 22.53
N LYS A 53 3.95 10.74 23.13
CA LYS A 53 2.57 10.64 22.58
C LYS A 53 2.59 10.95 21.11
N ASP A 54 2.36 9.93 20.28
CA ASP A 54 2.26 10.11 18.84
C ASP A 54 1.16 11.14 18.57
N SER A 55 1.42 12.11 17.71
CA SER A 55 0.39 13.05 17.24
C SER A 55 -0.76 12.24 16.65
N PHE A 56 -2.00 12.73 16.84
CA PHE A 56 -3.21 12.08 16.30
C PHE A 56 -3.06 11.70 14.82
N GLY A 57 -2.49 12.58 14.00
CA GLY A 57 -2.25 12.32 12.58
C GLY A 57 -1.26 11.17 12.36
N ARG A 58 -0.23 11.05 13.21
CA ARG A 58 0.75 9.97 13.13
C ARG A 58 0.13 8.61 13.51
N THR A 59 -0.72 8.60 14.53
CA THR A 59 -1.45 7.39 14.94
C THR A 59 -2.42 6.94 13.84
N LEU A 60 -3.17 7.88 13.25
CA LEU A 60 -4.06 7.62 12.12
C LEU A 60 -3.30 7.01 10.94
N TYR A 61 -2.18 7.63 10.56
CA TYR A 61 -1.31 7.14 9.49
C TYR A 61 -0.76 5.75 9.78
N LYS A 62 -0.29 5.49 11.00
CA LYS A 62 0.25 4.18 11.42
C LYS A 62 -0.79 3.07 11.30
N ASN A 63 -2.01 3.32 11.77
CA ASN A 63 -3.12 2.37 11.68
C ASN A 63 -3.53 2.12 10.23
N LEU A 64 -3.62 3.17 9.41
CA LEU A 64 -3.87 3.07 7.99
C LEU A 64 -2.81 2.22 7.28
N MET A 65 -1.53 2.50 7.53
CA MET A 65 -0.42 1.78 6.91
C MET A 65 -0.35 0.31 7.34
N ASN A 66 -0.75 0.00 8.57
CA ASN A 66 -0.89 -1.39 9.02
C ASN A 66 -1.93 -2.14 8.17
N GLY A 67 -3.11 -1.55 7.98
CA GLY A 67 -4.15 -2.12 7.12
C GLY A 67 -3.68 -2.31 5.68
N VAL A 68 -3.08 -1.29 5.08
CA VAL A 68 -2.54 -1.34 3.71
C VAL A 68 -1.47 -2.42 3.56
N SER A 69 -0.53 -2.52 4.50
CA SER A 69 0.56 -3.51 4.43
C SER A 69 0.05 -4.95 4.45
N HIS A 70 -1.02 -5.23 5.20
CA HIS A 70 -1.63 -6.57 5.24
C HIS A 70 -2.56 -6.84 4.04
N MET A 71 -3.13 -5.80 3.44
CA MET A 71 -3.93 -5.91 2.23
C MET A 71 -3.06 -6.23 0.99
N LEU A 72 -1.85 -5.67 0.92
CA LEU A 72 -0.98 -5.76 -0.26
C LEU A 72 -0.74 -7.19 -0.77
N PRO A 73 -0.45 -8.22 0.05
CA PRO A 73 -0.26 -9.58 -0.45
C PRO A 73 -1.48 -10.15 -1.18
N PHE A 74 -2.70 -9.82 -0.75
CA PHE A 74 -3.95 -10.24 -1.41
C PHE A 74 -4.14 -9.53 -2.73
N VAL A 75 -3.84 -8.24 -2.77
CA VAL A 75 -3.90 -7.40 -3.97
C VAL A 75 -2.88 -7.87 -5.01
N VAL A 76 -1.62 -8.03 -4.61
CA VAL A 76 -0.54 -8.46 -5.50
C VAL A 76 -0.74 -9.89 -5.97
N GLY A 77 -0.96 -10.84 -5.06
CA GLY A 77 -1.14 -12.24 -5.40
C GLY A 77 -2.39 -12.48 -6.25
N GLY A 78 -3.52 -11.89 -5.85
CA GLY A 78 -4.77 -11.96 -6.62
C GLY A 78 -4.66 -11.31 -7.99
N GLY A 79 -4.03 -10.12 -8.05
CA GLY A 79 -3.82 -9.39 -9.30
C GLY A 79 -2.93 -10.13 -10.30
N ILE A 80 -1.84 -10.73 -9.85
CA ILE A 80 -0.96 -11.55 -10.70
C ILE A 80 -1.72 -12.77 -11.24
N MET A 81 -2.51 -13.46 -10.40
CA MET A 81 -3.32 -14.60 -10.85
C MET A 81 -4.35 -14.17 -11.90
N ILE A 82 -5.03 -13.04 -11.72
CA ILE A 82 -5.96 -12.49 -12.71
C ILE A 82 -5.22 -12.15 -14.02
N ALA A 83 -4.02 -11.57 -13.93
CA ALA A 83 -3.21 -11.29 -15.10
C ALA A 83 -2.80 -12.57 -15.85
N LEU A 84 -2.39 -13.62 -15.12
CA LEU A 84 -2.09 -14.93 -15.71
C LEU A 84 -3.32 -15.57 -16.37
N ALA A 85 -4.51 -15.39 -15.79
CA ALA A 85 -5.74 -15.85 -16.41
C ALA A 85 -5.95 -15.25 -17.80
N PHE A 86 -5.77 -13.94 -17.95
CA PHE A 86 -5.86 -13.28 -19.26
C PHE A 86 -4.73 -13.70 -20.22
N LEU A 87 -3.52 -13.93 -19.71
CA LEU A 87 -2.38 -14.36 -20.51
C LEU A 87 -2.54 -15.79 -21.05
N LEU A 88 -3.16 -16.68 -20.27
CA LEU A 88 -3.31 -18.10 -20.58
C LEU A 88 -4.64 -18.42 -21.29
N ASP A 89 -5.48 -17.43 -21.49
CA ASP A 89 -6.79 -17.62 -22.12
C ASP A 89 -6.75 -17.28 -23.63
N ASP A 90 -7.68 -17.87 -24.36
CA ASP A 90 -7.85 -17.62 -25.80
C ASP A 90 -9.04 -16.66 -26.03
N TYR A 91 -8.71 -15.42 -26.40
CA TYR A 91 -9.70 -14.39 -26.72
C TYR A 91 -10.64 -14.76 -27.88
N THR A 92 -10.23 -15.67 -28.76
CA THR A 92 -10.99 -16.02 -29.95
C THR A 92 -12.19 -16.93 -29.65
N ILE A 93 -12.21 -17.59 -28.50
CA ILE A 93 -13.29 -18.51 -28.09
C ILE A 93 -14.56 -17.71 -27.78
N ASP A 94 -14.49 -16.82 -26.81
CA ASP A 94 -15.54 -15.88 -26.44
C ASP A 94 -14.95 -14.60 -25.86
N PRO A 95 -14.90 -13.50 -26.63
CA PRO A 95 -14.35 -12.23 -26.17
C PRO A 95 -15.06 -11.67 -24.93
N SER A 96 -16.35 -11.96 -24.74
CA SER A 96 -17.12 -11.48 -23.59
C SER A 96 -16.77 -12.20 -22.30
N ASN A 97 -16.24 -13.42 -22.40
CA ASN A 97 -15.84 -14.26 -21.27
C ASN A 97 -14.32 -14.39 -21.15
N PHE A 98 -13.56 -13.46 -21.73
CA PHE A 98 -12.09 -13.49 -21.72
C PHE A 98 -11.51 -13.57 -20.32
N GLY A 99 -10.57 -14.45 -20.16
CA GLY A 99 -9.96 -14.85 -18.89
C GLY A 99 -10.64 -16.06 -18.24
N MET A 100 -11.72 -16.60 -18.83
CA MET A 100 -12.45 -17.78 -18.32
C MET A 100 -12.81 -18.82 -19.41
N ASN A 101 -12.35 -18.63 -20.65
CA ASN A 101 -12.69 -19.51 -21.76
C ASN A 101 -12.03 -20.89 -21.66
N THR A 102 -10.85 -20.96 -21.03
CA THR A 102 -10.13 -22.21 -20.81
C THR A 102 -10.15 -22.62 -19.33
N PRO A 103 -10.14 -23.94 -19.01
CA PRO A 103 -10.15 -24.39 -17.60
C PRO A 103 -9.00 -23.83 -16.78
N VAL A 104 -7.81 -23.67 -17.38
CA VAL A 104 -6.62 -23.12 -16.71
C VAL A 104 -6.81 -21.64 -16.40
N ALA A 105 -7.27 -20.86 -17.37
CA ALA A 105 -7.55 -19.44 -17.19
C ALA A 105 -8.66 -19.24 -16.13
N ALA A 106 -9.74 -20.01 -16.23
CA ALA A 106 -10.84 -19.98 -15.26
C ALA A 106 -10.38 -20.28 -13.83
N PHE A 107 -9.46 -21.23 -13.64
CA PHE A 107 -8.86 -21.51 -12.34
C PHE A 107 -8.12 -20.29 -11.80
N PHE A 108 -7.19 -19.72 -12.58
CA PHE A 108 -6.41 -18.56 -12.16
C PHE A 108 -7.30 -17.34 -11.87
N LYS A 109 -8.30 -17.07 -12.73
CA LYS A 109 -9.22 -15.95 -12.53
C LYS A 109 -10.08 -16.14 -11.28
N THR A 110 -10.58 -17.34 -11.04
CA THR A 110 -11.41 -17.63 -9.86
C THR A 110 -10.62 -17.45 -8.57
N VAL A 111 -9.43 -18.05 -8.48
CA VAL A 111 -8.58 -17.95 -7.28
C VAL A 111 -8.09 -16.51 -7.09
N GLY A 112 -7.64 -15.88 -8.19
CA GLY A 112 -7.18 -14.49 -8.15
C GLY A 112 -8.28 -13.52 -7.75
N SER A 113 -9.49 -13.69 -8.29
CA SER A 113 -10.64 -12.85 -7.94
C SER A 113 -11.09 -13.04 -6.48
N ALA A 114 -11.01 -14.26 -5.95
CA ALA A 114 -11.28 -14.52 -4.54
C ALA A 114 -10.29 -13.79 -3.63
N ALA A 115 -8.99 -13.84 -3.93
CA ALA A 115 -7.98 -13.11 -3.17
C ALA A 115 -8.17 -11.58 -3.29
N PHE A 116 -8.31 -11.07 -4.51
CA PHE A 116 -8.47 -9.64 -4.79
C PHE A 116 -9.78 -9.08 -4.25
N GLY A 117 -10.87 -9.85 -4.34
CA GLY A 117 -12.20 -9.44 -3.89
C GLY A 117 -12.28 -9.11 -2.41
N TYR A 118 -11.45 -9.76 -1.56
CA TYR A 118 -11.42 -9.48 -0.13
C TYR A 118 -10.42 -8.41 0.30
N MET A 119 -9.80 -7.68 -0.63
CA MET A 119 -8.83 -6.64 -0.26
C MET A 119 -9.41 -5.57 0.69
N LEU A 120 -10.66 -5.12 0.46
CA LEU A 120 -11.30 -4.11 1.30
C LEU A 120 -11.66 -4.62 2.70
N PRO A 121 -12.26 -5.80 2.86
CA PRO A 121 -12.44 -6.44 4.17
C PRO A 121 -11.12 -6.63 4.94
N ILE A 122 -10.05 -7.05 4.27
CA ILE A 122 -8.71 -7.21 4.89
C ILE A 122 -8.17 -5.87 5.36
N LEU A 123 -8.23 -4.84 4.51
CA LEU A 123 -7.82 -3.47 4.88
C LEU A 123 -8.51 -3.03 6.18
N SER A 124 -9.84 -3.11 6.20
CA SER A 124 -10.67 -2.72 7.35
C SER A 124 -10.35 -3.54 8.61
N ALA A 125 -10.19 -4.85 8.47
CA ALA A 125 -9.86 -5.76 9.57
C ALA A 125 -8.54 -5.40 10.25
N PHE A 126 -7.48 -5.14 9.47
CA PHE A 126 -6.16 -4.85 10.01
C PHE A 126 -6.00 -3.41 10.52
N ILE A 127 -6.78 -2.45 10.00
CA ILE A 127 -6.91 -1.13 10.64
C ILE A 127 -7.55 -1.30 12.02
N ALA A 128 -8.67 -2.00 12.12
CA ALA A 128 -9.36 -2.24 13.40
C ALA A 128 -8.49 -3.02 14.38
N MET A 129 -7.73 -4.01 13.90
CA MET A 129 -6.77 -4.76 14.71
C MET A 129 -5.62 -3.89 15.21
N SER A 130 -5.15 -2.93 14.43
CA SER A 130 -4.10 -2.00 14.85
C SER A 130 -4.56 -1.05 15.97
N ILE A 131 -5.89 -0.81 16.09
CA ILE A 131 -6.48 0.06 17.11
C ILE A 131 -6.86 -0.75 18.35
N ALA A 132 -7.52 -1.89 18.17
CA ALA A 132 -8.20 -2.65 19.22
C ALA A 132 -7.71 -4.10 19.37
N ASP A 133 -6.51 -4.40 18.88
CA ASP A 133 -5.91 -5.74 18.89
C ASP A 133 -6.79 -6.82 18.24
N ARG A 134 -6.59 -8.08 18.60
CA ARG A 134 -7.28 -9.24 18.01
C ARG A 134 -8.82 -9.12 17.98
N PRO A 135 -9.50 -8.61 19.00
CA PRO A 135 -10.97 -8.43 18.95
C PRO A 135 -11.44 -7.51 17.83
N GLY A 136 -10.63 -6.52 17.44
CA GLY A 136 -10.92 -5.60 16.34
C GLY A 136 -10.99 -6.26 14.97
N LEU A 137 -10.21 -7.33 14.75
CA LEU A 137 -10.08 -7.99 13.45
C LEU A 137 -11.43 -8.44 12.88
N ALA A 138 -12.19 -9.22 13.63
CA ALA A 138 -13.47 -9.76 13.17
C ALA A 138 -14.50 -8.65 12.89
N VAL A 139 -14.55 -7.66 13.79
CA VAL A 139 -15.46 -6.51 13.66
C VAL A 139 -15.11 -5.68 12.43
N GLY A 140 -13.83 -5.39 12.23
CA GLY A 140 -13.33 -4.67 11.06
C GLY A 140 -13.57 -5.42 9.76
N PHE A 141 -13.36 -6.75 9.75
CA PHE A 141 -13.62 -7.57 8.57
C PHE A 141 -15.09 -7.49 8.13
N VAL A 142 -16.01 -7.68 9.06
CA VAL A 142 -17.45 -7.59 8.74
C VAL A 142 -17.83 -6.17 8.29
N GLY A 143 -17.32 -5.12 8.95
CA GLY A 143 -17.52 -3.74 8.52
C GLY A 143 -17.02 -3.51 7.08
N GLY A 144 -15.85 -4.06 6.73
CA GLY A 144 -15.29 -3.99 5.38
C GLY A 144 -16.12 -4.74 4.34
N VAL A 145 -16.69 -5.91 4.68
CA VAL A 145 -17.63 -6.63 3.80
C VAL A 145 -18.88 -5.81 3.53
N LEU A 146 -19.46 -5.19 4.57
CA LEU A 146 -20.64 -4.33 4.41
C LEU A 146 -20.33 -3.08 3.57
N ALA A 147 -19.15 -2.50 3.71
CA ALA A 147 -18.68 -1.39 2.90
C ALA A 147 -18.50 -1.78 1.42
N MET A 148 -17.91 -2.95 1.17
CA MET A 148 -17.70 -3.51 -0.16
C MET A 148 -19.03 -3.78 -0.87
N ASN A 149 -20.00 -4.36 -0.17
CA ASN A 149 -21.31 -4.68 -0.70
C ASN A 149 -22.26 -3.48 -0.77
N GLY A 150 -21.92 -2.36 -0.15
CA GLY A 150 -22.83 -1.19 -0.06
C GLY A 150 -24.11 -1.47 0.72
N THR A 151 -24.09 -2.46 1.61
CA THR A 151 -25.26 -2.90 2.39
C THR A 151 -25.82 -1.75 3.22
N ASN A 152 -27.13 -1.52 3.13
CA ASN A 152 -27.81 -0.41 3.81
C ASN A 152 -29.21 -0.81 4.30
N PHE A 153 -29.77 -0.02 5.22
CA PHE A 153 -31.07 -0.33 5.83
C PHE A 153 -32.23 -0.37 4.83
N ALA A 154 -32.22 0.51 3.81
CA ALA A 154 -33.29 0.54 2.81
C ALA A 154 -33.25 -0.70 1.93
N GLY A 155 -32.05 -1.13 1.50
CA GLY A 155 -31.88 -2.37 0.75
C GLY A 155 -32.31 -3.59 1.55
N ILE A 156 -31.89 -3.70 2.82
CA ILE A 156 -32.29 -4.80 3.70
C ILE A 156 -33.82 -4.86 3.84
N ALA A 157 -34.47 -3.73 4.02
CA ALA A 157 -35.93 -3.66 4.10
C ALA A 157 -36.65 -4.07 2.77
N ALA A 158 -35.97 -3.88 1.64
CA ALA A 158 -36.43 -4.32 0.32
C ALA A 158 -36.07 -5.79 -0.01
N GLY A 159 -35.35 -6.48 0.89
CA GLY A 159 -34.83 -7.84 0.65
C GLY A 159 -33.54 -7.89 -0.17
N GLU A 160 -32.88 -6.76 -0.38
CA GLU A 160 -31.62 -6.65 -1.09
C GLU A 160 -30.45 -6.61 -0.10
N THR A 161 -29.44 -7.43 -0.31
CA THR A 161 -28.24 -7.47 0.56
C THR A 161 -27.08 -6.65 0.01
N THR A 162 -27.15 -6.22 -1.24
CA THR A 162 -26.14 -5.45 -1.94
C THR A 162 -26.70 -4.12 -2.42
N GLY A 163 -25.88 -3.09 -2.35
CA GLY A 163 -26.19 -1.74 -2.84
C GLY A 163 -24.99 -1.16 -3.59
N VAL A 164 -24.93 0.15 -3.69
CA VAL A 164 -23.78 0.84 -4.30
C VAL A 164 -22.59 0.74 -3.34
N SER A 165 -21.52 0.08 -3.79
CA SER A 165 -20.28 -0.06 -3.00
C SER A 165 -19.74 1.32 -2.58
N GLY A 166 -19.41 1.46 -1.31
CA GLY A 166 -18.72 2.63 -0.80
C GLY A 166 -17.20 2.63 -1.10
N GLY A 167 -16.73 1.57 -1.76
CA GLY A 167 -15.35 1.44 -2.21
C GLY A 167 -14.33 1.48 -1.10
N PHE A 168 -13.14 1.94 -1.47
CA PHE A 168 -11.99 2.00 -0.58
C PHE A 168 -12.21 2.94 0.62
N LEU A 169 -12.85 4.09 0.41
CA LEU A 169 -13.11 5.08 1.46
C LEU A 169 -14.05 4.54 2.54
N ALA A 170 -15.10 3.81 2.14
CA ALA A 170 -15.99 3.18 3.11
C ALA A 170 -15.30 2.08 3.92
N ALA A 171 -14.41 1.30 3.29
CA ALA A 171 -13.63 0.27 3.98
C ALA A 171 -12.64 0.88 4.99
N LEU A 172 -12.01 2.01 4.67
CA LEU A 172 -11.20 2.77 5.63
C LEU A 172 -12.04 3.20 6.83
N LEU A 173 -13.17 3.83 6.57
CA LEU A 173 -14.07 4.30 7.63
C LEU A 173 -14.57 3.14 8.49
N ALA A 174 -14.91 2.01 7.88
CA ALA A 174 -15.31 0.79 8.59
C ALA A 174 -14.21 0.28 9.52
N GLY A 175 -12.96 0.28 9.08
CA GLY A 175 -11.82 -0.15 9.89
C GLY A 175 -11.59 0.72 11.12
N PHE A 176 -11.61 2.04 10.94
CA PHE A 176 -11.49 2.97 12.05
C PHE A 176 -12.70 2.89 13.01
N ALA A 177 -13.91 2.90 12.46
CA ALA A 177 -15.12 2.77 13.26
C ALA A 177 -15.12 1.47 14.08
N ALA A 178 -14.81 0.33 13.47
CA ALA A 178 -14.71 -0.96 14.14
C ALA A 178 -13.68 -0.95 15.27
N GLY A 179 -12.49 -0.42 15.03
CA GLY A 179 -11.44 -0.32 16.03
C GLY A 179 -11.88 0.49 17.24
N TYR A 180 -12.41 1.69 17.03
CA TYR A 180 -12.88 2.55 18.12
C TYR A 180 -14.13 2.02 18.83
N ILE A 181 -15.04 1.34 18.11
CA ILE A 181 -16.20 0.66 18.73
C ILE A 181 -15.72 -0.43 19.70
N VAL A 182 -14.74 -1.24 19.30
CA VAL A 182 -14.19 -2.29 20.18
C VAL A 182 -13.46 -1.68 21.38
N GLU A 183 -12.68 -0.62 21.19
CA GLU A 183 -12.06 0.11 22.31
C GLU A 183 -13.10 0.69 23.28
N LEU A 184 -14.20 1.22 22.76
CA LEU A 184 -15.31 1.68 23.59
C LEU A 184 -15.94 0.52 24.37
N LEU A 185 -16.17 -0.63 23.72
CA LEU A 185 -16.68 -1.85 24.38
C LEU A 185 -15.73 -2.35 25.46
N LYS A 186 -14.43 -2.32 25.25
CA LYS A 186 -13.42 -2.65 26.26
C LYS A 186 -13.60 -1.76 27.50
N LYS A 187 -13.65 -0.43 27.32
CA LYS A 187 -13.83 0.54 28.41
C LYS A 187 -15.14 0.33 29.18
N ILE A 188 -16.25 0.10 28.49
CA ILE A 188 -17.56 -0.13 29.13
C ILE A 188 -17.54 -1.42 29.96
N THR A 189 -16.87 -2.44 29.46
CA THR A 189 -16.82 -3.77 30.10
C THR A 189 -15.73 -3.92 31.16
N GLU A 190 -14.85 -2.93 31.34
CA GLU A 190 -13.81 -2.94 32.40
C GLU A 190 -14.41 -3.15 33.83
N LYS A 191 -15.57 -2.61 34.05
CA LYS A 191 -16.28 -2.66 35.36
C LYS A 191 -16.98 -4.01 35.61
N LEU A 192 -16.96 -4.94 34.65
CA LEU A 192 -17.56 -6.27 34.83
C LEU A 192 -16.71 -7.15 35.77
N PRO A 193 -17.32 -8.06 36.52
CA PRO A 193 -16.62 -8.98 37.43
C PRO A 193 -15.53 -9.77 36.73
N ALA A 194 -14.46 -10.08 37.47
CA ALA A 194 -13.31 -10.84 36.94
C ALA A 194 -13.69 -12.23 36.38
N SER A 195 -14.76 -12.83 36.91
CA SER A 195 -15.31 -14.10 36.40
C SER A 195 -15.74 -14.05 34.92
N LEU A 196 -16.02 -12.86 34.39
CA LEU A 196 -16.44 -12.64 32.99
C LEU A 196 -15.27 -12.27 32.06
N ASN A 197 -14.05 -12.18 32.56
CA ASN A 197 -12.88 -11.79 31.76
C ASN A 197 -12.64 -12.69 30.52
N GLY A 198 -12.89 -13.99 30.64
CA GLY A 198 -12.76 -14.93 29.53
C GLY A 198 -13.86 -14.79 28.47
N ILE A 199 -15.05 -14.33 28.85
CA ILE A 199 -16.21 -14.18 27.95
C ILE A 199 -16.12 -12.88 27.16
N ARG A 200 -15.48 -11.83 27.66
CA ARG A 200 -15.37 -10.53 27.01
C ARG A 200 -14.80 -10.64 25.58
N PRO A 201 -13.58 -11.20 25.36
CA PRO A 201 -12.98 -11.24 24.02
C PRO A 201 -13.64 -12.24 23.08
N MET A 202 -14.28 -13.29 23.63
CA MET A 202 -14.88 -14.34 22.81
C MET A 202 -16.32 -14.06 22.39
N LEU A 203 -17.09 -13.37 23.22
CA LEU A 203 -18.51 -13.13 22.98
C LEU A 203 -18.85 -11.63 22.92
N ILE A 204 -18.49 -10.86 23.95
CA ILE A 204 -18.99 -9.48 24.07
C ILE A 204 -18.42 -8.59 22.98
N TYR A 205 -17.11 -8.63 22.75
CA TYR A 205 -16.48 -7.77 21.73
C TYR A 205 -16.85 -8.16 20.30
N PRO A 206 -16.82 -9.43 19.87
CA PRO A 206 -17.24 -9.78 18.53
C PRO A 206 -18.74 -9.53 18.31
N LEU A 207 -19.61 -10.01 19.20
CA LEU A 207 -21.06 -9.88 19.03
C LEU A 207 -21.50 -8.40 19.07
N GLY A 208 -21.13 -7.69 20.13
CA GLY A 208 -21.48 -6.27 20.28
C GLY A 208 -20.81 -5.41 19.21
N GLY A 209 -19.54 -5.68 18.90
CA GLY A 209 -18.78 -4.97 17.88
C GLY A 209 -19.37 -5.14 16.48
N ILE A 210 -19.67 -6.37 16.07
CA ILE A 210 -20.26 -6.67 14.75
C ILE A 210 -21.65 -6.03 14.63
N LEU A 211 -22.46 -6.12 15.67
CA LEU A 211 -23.81 -5.55 15.65
C LEU A 211 -23.76 -4.02 15.52
N ILE A 212 -22.89 -3.36 16.30
CA ILE A 212 -22.77 -1.90 16.27
C ILE A 212 -22.14 -1.44 14.96
N VAL A 213 -21.03 -2.05 14.49
CA VAL A 213 -20.41 -1.68 13.22
C VAL A 213 -21.35 -1.94 12.05
N GLY A 214 -22.15 -3.04 12.11
CA GLY A 214 -23.17 -3.34 11.13
C GLY A 214 -24.21 -2.23 11.02
N ALA A 215 -24.76 -1.78 12.15
CA ALA A 215 -25.71 -0.67 12.17
C ALA A 215 -25.08 0.64 11.65
N VAL A 216 -23.85 0.97 12.08
CA VAL A 216 -23.13 2.15 11.63
C VAL A 216 -22.89 2.12 10.12
N MET A 217 -22.39 0.99 9.60
CA MET A 217 -22.12 0.88 8.17
C MET A 217 -23.41 0.90 7.32
N CYS A 218 -24.47 0.22 7.75
CA CYS A 218 -25.76 0.29 7.05
C CYS A 218 -26.32 1.72 6.99
N GLY A 219 -26.05 2.55 8.00
CA GLY A 219 -26.45 3.97 7.99
C GLY A 219 -25.56 4.86 7.10
N ILE A 220 -24.26 4.56 7.02
CA ILE A 220 -23.25 5.40 6.34
C ILE A 220 -23.07 5.01 4.88
N ASN A 221 -23.25 3.73 4.51
CA ASN A 221 -22.98 3.23 3.16
C ASN A 221 -23.70 3.99 2.04
N PRO A 222 -24.96 4.46 2.18
CA PRO A 222 -25.59 5.25 1.12
C PRO A 222 -24.78 6.51 0.78
N VAL A 223 -24.30 7.21 1.81
CA VAL A 223 -23.47 8.42 1.63
C VAL A 223 -22.12 8.07 1.02
N MET A 224 -21.49 7.00 1.50
CA MET A 224 -20.21 6.54 0.96
C MET A 224 -20.33 6.05 -0.48
N GLY A 225 -21.42 5.39 -0.83
CA GLY A 225 -21.72 5.01 -2.21
C GLY A 225 -21.85 6.22 -3.13
N MET A 226 -22.57 7.26 -2.70
CA MET A 226 -22.67 8.52 -3.46
C MET A 226 -21.31 9.18 -3.64
N ILE A 227 -20.47 9.23 -2.60
CA ILE A 227 -19.12 9.79 -2.67
C ILE A 227 -18.27 8.97 -3.64
N ASN A 228 -18.30 7.64 -3.55
CA ASN A 228 -17.54 6.76 -4.43
C ASN A 228 -17.96 6.94 -5.89
N THR A 229 -19.27 7.02 -6.17
CA THR A 229 -19.79 7.29 -7.50
C THR A 229 -19.33 8.66 -8.00
N ALA A 230 -19.44 9.71 -7.18
CA ALA A 230 -19.00 11.06 -7.55
C ALA A 230 -17.50 11.12 -7.87
N VAL A 231 -16.65 10.41 -7.11
CA VAL A 231 -15.20 10.31 -7.39
C VAL A 231 -14.97 9.55 -8.70
N THR A 232 -15.69 8.47 -8.94
CA THR A 232 -15.61 7.69 -10.19
C THR A 232 -16.02 8.54 -11.39
N ASP A 233 -17.14 9.23 -11.30
CA ASP A 233 -17.65 10.12 -12.35
C ASP A 233 -16.69 11.27 -12.61
N TRP A 234 -16.11 11.86 -11.55
CA TRP A 234 -15.10 12.90 -11.68
C TRP A 234 -13.85 12.40 -12.39
N LEU A 235 -13.33 11.20 -12.02
CA LEU A 235 -12.18 10.60 -12.71
C LEU A 235 -12.48 10.30 -14.18
N ASN A 236 -13.68 9.79 -14.49
CA ASN A 236 -14.10 9.48 -15.85
C ASN A 236 -14.36 10.75 -16.68
N ALA A 237 -14.83 11.83 -16.05
CA ALA A 237 -15.08 13.11 -16.70
C ALA A 237 -13.80 13.96 -16.91
N MET A 238 -12.66 13.56 -16.35
CA MET A 238 -11.40 14.27 -16.55
C MET A 238 -11.02 14.31 -18.03
N GLY A 239 -10.90 15.51 -18.57
CA GLY A 239 -10.42 15.73 -19.96
C GLY A 239 -8.92 15.48 -20.11
N GLY A 240 -8.44 15.45 -21.37
CA GLY A 240 -7.08 15.06 -21.70
C GLY A 240 -5.97 15.70 -20.84
N THR A 241 -5.97 17.03 -20.71
CA THR A 241 -4.93 17.75 -19.93
C THR A 241 -4.97 17.39 -18.44
N SER A 242 -6.16 17.29 -17.84
CA SER A 242 -6.33 16.95 -16.42
C SER A 242 -5.91 15.51 -16.14
N LYS A 243 -6.22 14.56 -17.04
CA LYS A 243 -5.74 13.17 -16.96
C LYS A 243 -4.21 13.10 -16.99
N VAL A 244 -3.57 13.81 -17.94
CA VAL A 244 -2.12 13.85 -18.08
C VAL A 244 -1.46 14.39 -16.81
N LEU A 245 -2.02 15.47 -16.24
CA LEU A 245 -1.52 16.03 -14.99
C LEU A 245 -1.68 15.05 -13.81
N LEU A 246 -2.83 14.40 -13.70
CA LEU A 246 -3.05 13.36 -12.68
C LEU A 246 -2.02 12.25 -12.83
N GLY A 247 -1.81 11.72 -14.04
CA GLY A 247 -0.82 10.69 -14.31
C GLY A 247 0.60 11.12 -13.93
N ALA A 248 0.97 12.37 -14.24
CA ALA A 248 2.26 12.93 -13.84
C ALA A 248 2.42 12.98 -12.31
N ILE A 249 1.39 13.43 -11.59
CA ILE A 249 1.41 13.55 -10.14
C ILE A 249 1.53 12.17 -9.47
N VAL A 250 0.64 11.22 -9.80
CA VAL A 250 0.63 9.91 -9.13
C VAL A 250 1.88 9.10 -9.44
N ALA A 251 2.39 9.17 -10.67
CA ALA A 251 3.63 8.51 -11.06
C ALA A 251 4.85 9.17 -10.39
N GLY A 252 4.89 10.50 -10.33
CA GLY A 252 5.94 11.23 -9.62
C GLY A 252 5.98 10.90 -8.13
N MET A 253 4.83 10.78 -7.47
CA MET A 253 4.73 10.36 -6.06
C MET A 253 5.38 9.00 -5.79
N MET A 254 5.35 8.07 -6.75
CA MET A 254 6.01 6.76 -6.63
C MET A 254 7.52 6.86 -6.43
N SER A 255 8.11 7.97 -6.89
CA SER A 255 9.56 8.18 -6.91
C SER A 255 10.08 9.14 -5.81
N ILE A 256 9.20 9.79 -5.05
CA ILE A 256 9.59 10.78 -4.02
C ILE A 256 10.33 10.09 -2.88
N ASP A 257 9.82 8.97 -2.40
CA ASP A 257 10.34 8.26 -1.22
C ASP A 257 10.51 6.73 -1.43
N MET A 258 10.32 6.25 -2.66
CA MET A 258 10.67 4.91 -3.16
C MET A 258 10.27 3.75 -2.23
N GLY A 259 9.01 3.73 -1.80
CA GLY A 259 8.44 2.74 -0.86
C GLY A 259 7.97 3.35 0.46
N GLY A 260 8.16 4.65 0.66
CA GLY A 260 7.70 5.40 1.81
C GLY A 260 6.22 5.86 1.73
N PRO A 261 5.86 6.88 2.51
CA PRO A 261 4.48 7.38 2.61
C PRO A 261 3.86 7.86 1.31
N PHE A 262 4.61 8.62 0.48
CA PHE A 262 4.10 9.16 -0.79
C PHE A 262 3.89 8.08 -1.83
N ASN A 263 4.84 7.15 -1.95
CA ASN A 263 4.72 5.98 -2.80
C ASN A 263 3.48 5.14 -2.43
N LYS A 264 3.32 4.83 -1.15
CA LYS A 264 2.16 4.07 -0.66
C LYS A 264 0.84 4.81 -0.88
N ALA A 265 0.80 6.13 -0.71
CA ALA A 265 -0.40 6.92 -0.96
C ALA A 265 -0.81 6.88 -2.44
N ALA A 266 0.13 7.01 -3.37
CA ALA A 266 -0.12 6.87 -4.80
C ALA A 266 -0.62 5.46 -5.16
N TYR A 267 0.01 4.42 -4.59
CA TYR A 267 -0.41 3.04 -4.79
C TYR A 267 -1.83 2.78 -4.27
N VAL A 268 -2.14 3.27 -3.06
CA VAL A 268 -3.49 3.17 -2.46
C VAL A 268 -4.53 3.88 -3.31
N PHE A 269 -4.21 5.09 -3.79
CA PHE A 269 -5.09 5.83 -4.71
C PHE A 269 -5.32 5.07 -6.02
N GLY A 270 -4.26 4.51 -6.63
CA GLY A 270 -4.36 3.68 -7.82
C GLY A 270 -5.22 2.44 -7.60
N THR A 271 -5.08 1.79 -6.44
CA THR A 271 -5.91 0.62 -6.07
C THR A 271 -7.38 0.99 -5.86
N ALA A 272 -7.66 2.16 -5.28
CA ALA A 272 -9.01 2.67 -5.12
C ALA A 272 -9.65 2.99 -6.49
N ALA A 273 -8.90 3.62 -7.39
CA ALA A 273 -9.31 3.90 -8.76
C ALA A 273 -9.59 2.60 -9.54
N LEU A 274 -8.72 1.60 -9.38
CA LEU A 274 -8.88 0.26 -9.96
C LEU A 274 -10.18 -0.41 -9.49
N ALA A 275 -10.46 -0.37 -8.18
CA ALA A 275 -11.69 -0.91 -7.60
C ALA A 275 -12.96 -0.19 -8.12
N SER A 276 -12.83 1.06 -8.54
CA SER A 276 -13.89 1.88 -9.14
C SER A 276 -13.95 1.78 -10.67
N GLY A 277 -13.17 0.87 -11.27
CA GLY A 277 -13.18 0.63 -12.72
C GLY A 277 -12.33 1.60 -13.54
N ASN A 278 -11.56 2.51 -12.90
CA ASN A 278 -10.62 3.38 -13.59
C ASN A 278 -9.21 2.77 -13.61
N TYR A 279 -8.88 2.14 -14.73
CA TYR A 279 -7.66 1.36 -14.91
C TYR A 279 -6.45 2.20 -15.37
N GLU A 280 -6.68 3.38 -15.95
CA GLU A 280 -5.62 4.27 -16.45
C GLU A 280 -4.75 4.81 -15.32
N VAL A 281 -5.37 5.13 -14.18
CA VAL A 281 -4.65 5.61 -12.98
C VAL A 281 -3.67 4.56 -12.48
N MET A 282 -4.10 3.29 -12.44
CA MET A 282 -3.22 2.21 -12.01
C MET A 282 -2.03 2.03 -12.96
N ALA A 283 -2.25 2.12 -14.28
CA ALA A 283 -1.16 2.06 -15.25
C ALA A 283 -0.12 3.19 -15.01
N ALA A 284 -0.58 4.42 -14.75
CA ALA A 284 0.31 5.55 -14.47
C ALA A 284 1.11 5.35 -13.16
N VAL A 285 0.48 4.85 -12.10
CA VAL A 285 1.15 4.52 -10.82
C VAL A 285 2.23 3.46 -11.04
N MET A 286 1.89 2.38 -11.76
CA MET A 286 2.80 1.26 -11.94
C MET A 286 3.99 1.62 -12.82
N VAL A 287 3.79 2.34 -13.93
CA VAL A 287 4.92 2.79 -14.76
C VAL A 287 5.84 3.74 -13.99
N GLY A 288 5.27 4.61 -13.12
CA GLY A 288 6.04 5.54 -12.30
C GLY A 288 6.98 4.85 -11.31
N GLY A 289 6.53 3.74 -10.68
CA GLY A 289 7.36 2.97 -9.74
C GLY A 289 8.50 2.19 -10.39
N MET A 290 8.41 1.88 -11.69
CA MET A 290 9.45 1.18 -12.43
C MET A 290 10.60 2.11 -12.88
N VAL A 291 10.35 3.40 -13.04
CA VAL A 291 11.31 4.36 -13.59
C VAL A 291 12.56 4.54 -12.73
N PRO A 292 12.51 4.75 -11.39
CA PRO A 292 13.68 5.04 -10.59
C PRO A 292 14.83 4.04 -10.73
N PRO A 293 14.61 2.73 -10.51
CA PRO A 293 15.70 1.76 -10.64
C PRO A 293 16.22 1.66 -12.08
N ILE A 294 15.35 1.74 -13.10
CA ILE A 294 15.77 1.68 -14.50
C ILE A 294 16.58 2.93 -14.88
N ALA A 295 16.17 4.13 -14.46
CA ALA A 295 16.89 5.36 -14.72
C ALA A 295 18.30 5.36 -14.09
N ILE A 296 18.42 4.84 -12.85
CA ILE A 296 19.71 4.67 -12.20
C ILE A 296 20.55 3.64 -12.92
N ALA A 297 19.98 2.50 -13.30
CA ALA A 297 20.68 1.47 -14.06
C ALA A 297 21.25 2.02 -15.39
N LEU A 298 20.44 2.77 -16.14
CA LEU A 298 20.88 3.45 -17.36
C LEU A 298 22.02 4.44 -17.07
N SER A 299 21.89 5.28 -16.06
CA SER A 299 22.93 6.26 -15.71
C SER A 299 24.24 5.60 -15.28
N THR A 300 24.18 4.53 -14.48
CA THR A 300 25.39 3.78 -14.06
C THR A 300 26.08 3.06 -15.22
N THR A 301 25.31 2.61 -16.22
CA THR A 301 25.83 1.91 -17.40
C THR A 301 26.45 2.89 -18.39
N PHE A 302 25.73 3.97 -18.75
CA PHE A 302 26.16 4.86 -19.84
C PHE A 302 27.08 6.01 -19.38
N CYS A 303 27.08 6.33 -18.07
CA CYS A 303 27.92 7.38 -17.51
C CYS A 303 28.83 6.87 -16.36
N PRO A 304 29.68 5.86 -16.61
CA PRO A 304 30.43 5.15 -15.55
C PRO A 304 31.38 6.06 -14.74
N LYS A 305 31.87 7.14 -15.33
CA LYS A 305 32.80 8.12 -14.66
C LYS A 305 32.13 8.90 -13.50
N LYS A 306 30.83 8.79 -13.35
CA LYS A 306 30.06 9.51 -12.30
C LYS A 306 29.73 8.63 -11.11
N TRP A 307 30.07 7.36 -11.17
CA TRP A 307 29.67 6.34 -10.21
C TRP A 307 30.88 5.53 -9.73
N THR A 308 30.85 5.07 -8.47
CA THR A 308 31.86 4.15 -7.95
C THR A 308 31.76 2.78 -8.59
N ALA A 309 32.79 1.95 -8.45
CA ALA A 309 32.79 0.58 -8.96
C ALA A 309 31.64 -0.26 -8.35
N ASP A 310 31.37 -0.09 -7.06
CA ASP A 310 30.31 -0.80 -6.36
C ASP A 310 28.91 -0.29 -6.77
N GLU A 311 28.70 1.03 -6.92
CA GLU A 311 27.46 1.59 -7.43
C GLU A 311 27.18 1.10 -8.85
N ARG A 312 28.20 0.96 -9.72
CA ARG A 312 28.03 0.42 -11.07
C ARG A 312 27.64 -1.06 -11.07
N ARG A 313 28.30 -1.86 -10.21
CA ARG A 313 27.99 -3.29 -10.08
C ARG A 313 26.55 -3.50 -9.60
N ASN A 314 26.14 -2.77 -8.59
CA ASN A 314 24.77 -2.84 -8.07
C ASN A 314 23.75 -2.21 -9.01
N GLY A 315 24.16 -1.23 -9.84
CA GLY A 315 23.34 -0.59 -10.86
C GLY A 315 22.78 -1.56 -11.91
N ILE A 316 23.52 -2.62 -12.24
CA ILE A 316 23.04 -3.65 -13.17
C ILE A 316 21.84 -4.41 -12.60
N VAL A 317 21.83 -4.67 -11.31
CA VAL A 317 20.70 -5.35 -10.63
C VAL A 317 19.43 -4.51 -10.71
N ASN A 318 19.55 -3.19 -10.77
CA ASN A 318 18.40 -2.29 -10.86
C ASN A 318 17.62 -2.40 -12.18
N TYR A 319 18.21 -2.94 -13.27
CA TYR A 319 17.42 -3.30 -14.45
C TYR A 319 16.37 -4.37 -14.11
N VAL A 320 16.80 -5.42 -13.42
CA VAL A 320 15.89 -6.51 -13.01
C VAL A 320 14.88 -6.00 -11.99
N MET A 321 15.35 -5.24 -10.97
CA MET A 321 14.48 -4.69 -9.96
C MET A 321 13.39 -3.79 -10.56
N GLY A 322 13.75 -2.88 -11.46
CA GLY A 322 12.80 -2.00 -12.13
C GLY A 322 11.82 -2.76 -13.03
N LEU A 323 12.29 -3.75 -13.79
CA LEU A 323 11.41 -4.61 -14.57
C LEU A 323 10.49 -5.49 -13.72
N CYS A 324 10.85 -5.79 -12.47
CA CYS A 324 10.01 -6.50 -11.50
C CYS A 324 9.18 -5.57 -10.61
N PHE A 325 9.16 -4.27 -10.88
CA PHE A 325 8.46 -3.27 -10.05
C PHE A 325 9.02 -3.16 -8.62
N VAL A 326 10.30 -3.33 -8.41
CA VAL A 326 10.96 -3.17 -7.12
C VAL A 326 11.64 -1.80 -7.07
N THR A 327 10.89 -0.77 -6.69
CA THR A 327 11.34 0.63 -6.65
C THR A 327 12.46 0.83 -5.63
N GLU A 328 12.48 0.02 -4.58
CA GLU A 328 13.43 0.07 -3.47
C GLU A 328 14.89 -0.13 -3.90
N GLY A 329 15.14 -0.70 -5.07
CA GLY A 329 16.48 -0.79 -5.66
C GLY A 329 17.16 0.56 -5.86
N ALA A 330 16.38 1.63 -5.95
CA ALA A 330 16.86 2.99 -6.07
C ALA A 330 17.27 3.64 -4.71
N ILE A 331 16.82 3.08 -3.58
CA ILE A 331 17.01 3.68 -2.24
C ILE A 331 18.48 3.92 -1.89
N PRO A 332 19.43 2.98 -2.09
CA PRO A 332 20.83 3.22 -1.75
C PRO A 332 21.43 4.42 -2.49
N TYR A 333 21.02 4.64 -3.73
CA TYR A 333 21.49 5.76 -4.56
C TYR A 333 20.85 7.08 -4.14
N ALA A 334 19.56 7.05 -3.80
CA ALA A 334 18.85 8.21 -3.27
C ALA A 334 19.38 8.62 -1.89
N ALA A 335 19.74 7.68 -1.03
CA ALA A 335 20.35 7.95 0.27
C ALA A 335 21.75 8.55 0.14
N ALA A 336 22.55 8.10 -0.84
CA ALA A 336 23.90 8.60 -1.09
C ALA A 336 23.92 10.01 -1.70
N ASP A 337 22.93 10.37 -2.54
CA ASP A 337 22.89 11.66 -3.26
C ASP A 337 21.43 12.10 -3.51
N PRO A 338 20.65 12.44 -2.47
CA PRO A 338 19.22 12.71 -2.57
C PRO A 338 18.91 13.90 -3.46
N LEU A 339 19.73 14.94 -3.43
CA LEU A 339 19.48 16.18 -4.17
C LEU A 339 19.56 16.02 -5.70
N ARG A 340 20.22 14.98 -6.19
CA ARG A 340 20.33 14.70 -7.62
C ARG A 340 19.50 13.51 -8.05
N VAL A 341 19.46 12.46 -7.26
CA VAL A 341 18.74 11.22 -7.59
C VAL A 341 17.24 11.43 -7.52
N LEU A 342 16.71 11.99 -6.40
CA LEU A 342 15.26 12.14 -6.23
C LEU A 342 14.61 13.01 -7.32
N PRO A 343 15.09 14.24 -7.62
CA PRO A 343 14.47 15.07 -8.65
C PRO A 343 14.50 14.40 -10.03
N SER A 344 15.61 13.72 -10.37
CA SER A 344 15.76 13.04 -11.65
C SER A 344 14.75 11.88 -11.79
N CYS A 345 14.58 11.08 -10.74
CA CYS A 345 13.62 9.99 -10.70
C CYS A 345 12.18 10.51 -10.74
N VAL A 346 11.86 11.55 -9.97
CA VAL A 346 10.52 12.15 -9.94
C VAL A 346 10.13 12.71 -11.30
N ILE A 347 11.02 13.46 -11.96
CA ILE A 347 10.73 14.03 -13.30
C ILE A 347 10.55 12.91 -14.33
N GLY A 348 11.42 11.89 -14.32
CA GLY A 348 11.32 10.75 -15.22
C GLY A 348 10.02 9.97 -15.01
N ALA A 349 9.66 9.69 -13.75
CA ALA A 349 8.42 9.00 -13.41
C ALA A 349 7.17 9.82 -13.75
N ALA A 350 7.17 11.13 -13.44
CA ALA A 350 6.07 12.02 -13.80
C ALA A 350 5.83 12.06 -15.32
N LEU A 351 6.91 12.13 -16.10
CA LEU A 351 6.81 12.07 -17.57
C LEU A 351 6.25 10.73 -18.05
N SER A 352 6.71 9.62 -17.47
CA SER A 352 6.18 8.27 -17.79
C SER A 352 4.69 8.17 -17.52
N GLY A 353 4.23 8.65 -16.36
CA GLY A 353 2.80 8.65 -16.01
C GLY A 353 1.96 9.55 -16.91
N ALA A 354 2.48 10.72 -17.24
CA ALA A 354 1.84 11.64 -18.21
C ALA A 354 1.66 11.00 -19.58
N LEU A 355 2.71 10.32 -20.08
CA LEU A 355 2.67 9.60 -21.37
C LEU A 355 1.73 8.39 -21.30
N SER A 356 1.74 7.62 -20.22
CA SER A 356 0.82 6.51 -20.02
C SER A 356 -0.65 6.95 -20.14
N MET A 357 -1.01 8.06 -19.49
CA MET A 357 -2.36 8.65 -19.60
C MET A 357 -2.65 9.18 -21.00
N THR A 358 -1.66 9.82 -21.66
CA THR A 358 -1.81 10.36 -23.03
C THR A 358 -2.07 9.24 -24.03
N PHE A 359 -1.42 8.10 -23.84
CA PHE A 359 -1.56 6.93 -24.71
C PHE A 359 -2.77 6.06 -24.37
N GLY A 360 -3.54 6.40 -23.33
CA GLY A 360 -4.69 5.62 -22.88
C GLY A 360 -4.30 4.23 -22.36
N CYS A 361 -3.08 4.08 -21.78
CA CYS A 361 -2.69 2.82 -21.20
C CYS A 361 -3.55 2.51 -19.96
N ALA A 362 -4.12 1.32 -19.91
CA ALA A 362 -4.95 0.90 -18.79
C ALA A 362 -4.48 -0.46 -18.26
N LEU A 363 -4.36 -0.57 -16.94
CA LEU A 363 -3.87 -1.77 -16.26
C LEU A 363 -4.89 -2.26 -15.25
N ARG A 364 -5.39 -3.49 -15.47
CA ARG A 364 -6.39 -4.12 -14.61
C ARG A 364 -5.79 -4.90 -13.44
N ALA A 365 -4.47 -4.99 -13.35
CA ALA A 365 -3.77 -5.64 -12.26
C ALA A 365 -3.13 -4.61 -11.33
N PRO A 366 -3.22 -4.75 -10.00
CA PRO A 366 -2.60 -3.83 -9.05
C PRO A 366 -1.13 -4.18 -8.80
N HIS A 367 -0.41 -4.48 -9.84
CA HIS A 367 1.03 -4.77 -9.82
C HIS A 367 1.68 -4.23 -11.08
N GLY A 368 2.92 -3.80 -10.97
CA GLY A 368 3.75 -3.37 -12.08
C GLY A 368 4.71 -4.48 -12.54
N GLY A 369 5.58 -4.12 -13.46
CA GLY A 369 6.63 -4.98 -13.94
C GLY A 369 6.27 -5.74 -15.22
N ILE A 370 7.26 -6.46 -15.74
CA ILE A 370 7.18 -7.16 -17.01
C ILE A 370 6.07 -8.23 -17.06
N PHE A 371 5.72 -8.78 -15.91
CA PHE A 371 4.70 -9.84 -15.78
C PHE A 371 3.30 -9.37 -16.19
N VAL A 372 3.00 -8.07 -16.05
CA VAL A 372 1.68 -7.52 -16.38
C VAL A 372 1.63 -6.84 -17.74
N PHE A 373 2.74 -6.71 -18.45
CA PHE A 373 2.76 -6.07 -19.78
C PHE A 373 1.74 -6.68 -20.77
N PRO A 374 1.57 -8.01 -20.83
CA PRO A 374 0.58 -8.60 -21.73
C PRO A 374 -0.88 -8.23 -21.44
N VAL A 375 -1.18 -7.78 -20.20
CA VAL A 375 -2.54 -7.43 -19.76
C VAL A 375 -2.75 -5.92 -19.61
N VAL A 376 -1.80 -5.13 -20.07
CA VAL A 376 -1.94 -3.67 -20.18
C VAL A 376 -2.57 -3.34 -21.53
N ASP A 377 -3.66 -2.60 -21.50
CA ASP A 377 -4.21 -2.03 -22.74
C ASP A 377 -3.17 -1.04 -23.32
N HIS A 378 -2.89 -1.17 -24.61
CA HIS A 378 -1.81 -0.45 -25.28
C HIS A 378 -0.39 -0.76 -24.74
N ALA A 379 -0.08 -2.03 -24.49
CA ALA A 379 1.18 -2.49 -23.88
C ALA A 379 2.45 -1.92 -24.54
N VAL A 380 2.47 -1.79 -25.87
CA VAL A 380 3.61 -1.19 -26.60
C VAL A 380 3.80 0.26 -26.20
N MET A 381 2.72 1.04 -26.11
CA MET A 381 2.78 2.44 -25.70
C MET A 381 3.14 2.58 -24.23
N TYR A 382 2.74 1.64 -23.38
CA TYR A 382 3.18 1.56 -22.00
C TYR A 382 4.69 1.35 -21.89
N CYS A 383 5.26 0.44 -22.68
CA CYS A 383 6.71 0.24 -22.76
C CYS A 383 7.44 1.49 -23.27
N VAL A 384 6.86 2.20 -24.26
CA VAL A 384 7.40 3.47 -24.76
C VAL A 384 7.39 4.55 -23.67
N ALA A 385 6.30 4.67 -22.93
CA ALA A 385 6.20 5.60 -21.79
C ALA A 385 7.27 5.31 -20.72
N LEU A 386 7.45 4.02 -20.36
CA LEU A 386 8.48 3.57 -19.43
C LEU A 386 9.89 3.92 -19.94
N ALA A 387 10.17 3.60 -21.21
CA ALA A 387 11.48 3.85 -21.82
C ALA A 387 11.81 5.34 -21.84
N ILE A 388 10.88 6.19 -22.32
CA ILE A 388 11.08 7.65 -22.40
C ILE A 388 11.33 8.22 -20.99
N GLY A 389 10.50 7.92 -20.00
CA GLY A 389 10.67 8.44 -18.65
C GLY A 389 11.96 7.95 -18.01
N SER A 390 12.33 6.69 -18.20
CA SER A 390 13.59 6.12 -17.68
C SER A 390 14.81 6.77 -18.32
N VAL A 391 14.81 6.99 -19.64
CA VAL A 391 15.90 7.68 -20.36
C VAL A 391 16.01 9.12 -19.90
N VAL A 392 14.90 9.86 -19.84
CA VAL A 392 14.90 11.26 -19.38
C VAL A 392 15.40 11.34 -17.94
N GLY A 393 14.93 10.48 -17.03
CA GLY A 393 15.42 10.42 -15.66
C GLY A 393 16.93 10.13 -15.60
N ALA A 394 17.41 9.18 -16.41
CA ALA A 394 18.85 8.83 -16.50
C ALA A 394 19.69 9.99 -17.04
N VAL A 395 19.21 10.69 -18.05
CA VAL A 395 19.91 11.86 -18.66
C VAL A 395 20.00 12.99 -17.62
N ILE A 396 18.89 13.35 -16.98
CA ILE A 396 18.87 14.39 -15.94
C ILE A 396 19.83 14.02 -14.81
N LEU A 397 19.76 12.79 -14.31
CA LEU A 397 20.66 12.30 -13.26
C LEU A 397 22.12 12.38 -13.69
N SER A 398 22.40 11.97 -14.91
CA SER A 398 23.76 12.01 -15.46
C SER A 398 24.26 13.45 -15.65
N LEU A 399 23.41 14.40 -15.99
CA LEU A 399 23.78 15.81 -16.11
C LEU A 399 24.04 16.45 -14.73
N LEU A 400 23.21 16.14 -13.75
CA LEU A 400 23.34 16.70 -12.40
C LEU A 400 24.53 16.15 -11.64
N LYS A 401 24.89 14.88 -11.84
CA LYS A 401 26.04 14.26 -11.17
C LYS A 401 27.36 14.75 -11.74
N LYS A 402 28.28 15.16 -10.85
CA LYS A 402 29.65 15.54 -11.24
C LYS A 402 30.49 14.29 -11.51
N ASN A 403 31.48 14.43 -12.40
CA ASN A 403 32.48 13.36 -12.55
C ASN A 403 33.22 13.19 -11.23
N ARG A 404 33.44 11.97 -10.82
CA ARG A 404 34.33 11.66 -9.72
C ARG A 404 35.75 11.61 -10.29
N THR A 405 36.67 12.35 -9.69
CA THR A 405 38.09 12.10 -9.83
C THR A 405 38.36 10.76 -9.19
N GLU A 406 38.93 9.83 -9.96
CA GLU A 406 39.39 8.55 -9.41
C GLU A 406 40.43 8.86 -8.32
N GLU A 407 40.08 8.64 -7.04
CA GLU A 407 41.01 8.45 -5.95
C GLU A 407 41.31 6.95 -5.81
#